data_72bb85dbb5a211c0879f3603801cd4ca
#
_entry.id   72bb85dbb5a211c0879f3603801cd4ca
#
_cell.length_a   1.000
_cell.length_b   1.000
_cell.length_c   1.000
_cell.angle_alpha   90.00
_cell.angle_beta   90.00
_cell.angle_gamma   90.00
#
_symmetry.space_group_name_H-M   'P 1'
#
loop_
_entity.id
_entity.type
_entity.pdbx_description
1 polymer ?
#
loop_
_entity_poly.entity_id
_entity_poly.type
_entity_poly.pdbx_seq_one_letter_code
_entity_poly.pdbx_strand_id
1 'polypeptide(L)'
;VKTIQGMDMPDCILYLQKRWEDAQGNIYAKRVGTMVKRFNKNTDWVNNARFEIHYGDITKEKFYNSSMALTTGDDTKYAKNSKGKMVQVKEVGWANANEAPTHIVLQFDSSHGGAYIGSVGNTLWIDNVRLAY
;
A
#
# COMPACT_ATOMS: atom_id res chain seq x y z
N VAL A 1 -9.19 10.88 -18.62
CA VAL A 1 -8.82 11.09 -17.20
C VAL A 1 -9.84 11.98 -16.54
N LYS A 2 -10.35 11.54 -15.43
CA LYS A 2 -11.30 12.34 -14.63
C LYS A 2 -10.52 13.13 -13.58
N THR A 3 -10.70 14.42 -13.57
CA THR A 3 -10.09 15.32 -12.57
C THR A 3 -10.92 15.34 -11.30
N ILE A 4 -10.25 15.20 -10.16
CA ILE A 4 -10.85 15.40 -8.83
C ILE A 4 -10.56 16.84 -8.41
N GLN A 5 -11.56 17.52 -7.85
CA GLN A 5 -11.36 18.83 -7.25
C GLN A 5 -11.05 18.70 -5.76
N GLY A 6 -10.08 19.46 -5.28
CA GLY A 6 -9.80 19.62 -3.85
C GLY A 6 -8.79 18.64 -3.30
N MET A 7 -9.22 17.53 -2.74
CA MET A 7 -8.41 16.68 -1.84
C MET A 7 -7.54 15.61 -2.53
N ASP A 8 -7.29 15.73 -3.82
CA ASP A 8 -6.40 14.80 -4.51
C ASP A 8 -4.94 15.03 -4.13
N MET A 9 -4.24 13.97 -3.73
CA MET A 9 -2.88 14.03 -3.20
C MET A 9 -2.03 12.90 -3.74
N PRO A 10 -0.74 13.16 -4.00
CA PRO A 10 0.23 12.08 -4.15
C PRO A 10 0.32 11.24 -2.89
N ASP A 11 0.64 9.97 -3.04
CA ASP A 11 0.83 9.10 -1.89
C ASP A 11 1.97 8.10 -2.05
N CYS A 12 2.35 7.52 -0.92
CA CYS A 12 3.26 6.39 -0.81
C CYS A 12 2.61 5.35 0.07
N ILE A 13 2.55 4.12 -0.42
CA ILE A 13 1.96 3.00 0.29
C ILE A 13 2.98 1.89 0.42
N LEU A 14 3.10 1.32 1.62
CA LEU A 14 3.86 0.11 1.85
C LEU A 14 3.04 -0.86 2.67
N TYR A 15 2.90 -2.07 2.16
CA TYR A 15 2.33 -3.18 2.90
C TYR A 15 3.36 -4.29 3.05
N LEU A 16 3.52 -4.80 4.26
CA LEU A 16 4.19 -6.05 4.52
C LEU A 16 3.12 -7.14 4.61
N GLN A 17 3.24 -8.16 3.79
CA GLN A 17 2.26 -9.23 3.72
C GLN A 17 2.89 -10.59 3.99
N LYS A 18 2.19 -11.43 4.71
CA LYS A 18 2.47 -12.86 4.81
C LYS A 18 1.53 -13.59 3.85
N ARG A 19 2.08 -14.07 2.74
CA ARG A 19 1.32 -14.72 1.66
C ARG A 19 1.44 -16.22 1.71
N TRP A 20 0.39 -16.90 1.25
CA TRP A 20 0.40 -18.33 0.96
C TRP A 20 -0.51 -18.62 -0.24
N GLU A 21 -0.27 -19.77 -0.86
CA GLU A 21 -1.04 -20.23 -2.02
C GLU A 21 -1.72 -21.54 -1.67
N ASP A 22 -2.98 -21.71 -2.07
CA ASP A 22 -3.72 -22.96 -1.91
C ASP A 22 -3.48 -23.90 -3.11
N ALA A 23 -4.04 -25.12 -3.03
CA ALA A 23 -3.89 -26.13 -4.08
C ALA A 23 -4.51 -25.72 -5.43
N GLN A 24 -5.45 -24.80 -5.42
CA GLN A 24 -6.13 -24.29 -6.63
C GLN A 24 -5.39 -23.09 -7.27
N GLY A 25 -4.31 -22.61 -6.63
CA GLY A 25 -3.54 -21.49 -7.12
C GLY A 25 -4.08 -20.11 -6.67
N ASN A 26 -4.97 -20.08 -5.67
CA ASN A 26 -5.38 -18.82 -5.05
C ASN A 26 -4.30 -18.33 -4.10
N ILE A 27 -4.03 -17.02 -4.12
CA ILE A 27 -3.07 -16.38 -3.22
C ILE A 27 -3.82 -15.59 -2.17
N TYR A 28 -3.49 -15.86 -0.92
CA TYR A 28 -4.02 -15.18 0.25
C TYR A 28 -2.90 -14.44 0.97
N ALA A 29 -3.27 -13.42 1.75
CA ALA A 29 -2.32 -12.70 2.58
C ALA A 29 -2.95 -12.27 3.90
N LYS A 30 -2.10 -12.17 4.92
CA LYS A 30 -2.36 -11.38 6.12
C LYS A 30 -1.47 -10.16 6.12
N ARG A 31 -2.02 -9.03 6.54
CA ARG A 31 -1.29 -7.79 6.65
C ARG A 31 -0.43 -7.78 7.91
N VAL A 32 0.90 -7.78 7.74
CA VAL A 32 1.87 -7.72 8.84
C VAL A 32 2.22 -6.28 9.21
N GLY A 33 2.42 -5.45 8.21
CA GLY A 33 2.80 -4.05 8.41
C GLY A 33 2.11 -3.13 7.42
N THR A 34 1.86 -1.89 7.85
CA THR A 34 1.14 -0.89 7.05
C THR A 34 1.80 0.47 7.19
N MET A 35 2.08 1.10 6.07
CA MET A 35 2.44 2.51 6.00
C MET A 35 1.69 3.13 4.83
N VAL A 36 0.96 4.21 5.09
CA VAL A 36 0.31 5.04 4.07
C VAL A 36 0.63 6.49 4.38
N LYS A 37 1.27 7.15 3.44
CA LYS A 37 1.57 8.59 3.54
C LYS A 37 0.96 9.31 2.37
N ARG A 38 0.03 10.22 2.64
CA ARG A 38 -0.50 11.18 1.67
C ARG A 38 0.16 12.52 1.85
N PHE A 39 0.57 13.13 0.75
CA PHE A 39 1.26 14.42 0.73
C PHE A 39 0.23 15.51 0.47
N ASN A 40 -0.15 16.23 1.52
CA ASN A 40 -1.25 17.21 1.49
C ASN A 40 -0.79 18.65 1.22
N LYS A 41 0.49 18.83 0.92
CA LYS A 41 1.06 20.14 0.58
C LYS A 41 2.30 19.98 -0.29
N ASN A 42 2.62 21.03 -1.05
CA ASN A 42 3.86 21.08 -1.78
C ASN A 42 5.04 21.11 -0.81
N THR A 43 6.09 20.39 -1.17
CA THR A 43 7.36 20.40 -0.43
C THR A 43 8.48 20.67 -1.42
N ASP A 44 9.56 21.27 -0.93
CA ASP A 44 10.85 21.18 -1.60
C ASP A 44 11.42 19.78 -1.42
N TRP A 45 12.54 19.49 -2.07
CA TRP A 45 13.20 18.21 -1.90
C TRP A 45 13.54 17.95 -0.43
N VAL A 46 13.08 16.82 0.10
CA VAL A 46 13.33 16.40 1.48
C VAL A 46 14.27 15.21 1.47
N ASN A 47 15.47 15.38 2.04
CA ASN A 47 16.41 14.29 2.23
C ASN A 47 16.05 13.46 3.47
N ASN A 48 16.21 12.15 3.35
CA ASN A 48 16.00 11.20 4.46
C ASN A 48 14.60 11.31 5.09
N ALA A 49 13.59 11.51 4.28
CA ALA A 49 12.21 11.43 4.76
C ALA A 49 11.93 10.03 5.34
N ARG A 50 11.38 9.97 6.55
CA ARG A 50 11.10 8.74 7.26
C ARG A 50 9.61 8.57 7.45
N PHE A 51 9.11 7.38 7.12
CA PHE A 51 7.72 7.00 7.32
C PHE A 51 7.67 5.72 8.12
N GLU A 52 6.95 5.75 9.23
CA GLU A 52 6.87 4.61 10.14
C GLU A 52 5.95 3.53 9.60
N ILE A 53 6.41 2.28 9.66
CA ILE A 53 5.60 1.10 9.36
C ILE A 53 4.98 0.62 10.66
N HIS A 54 3.65 0.52 10.70
CA HIS A 54 2.91 0.06 11.87
C HIS A 54 2.58 -1.42 11.73
N TYR A 55 2.93 -2.21 12.73
CA TYR A 55 2.83 -3.67 12.70
C TYR A 55 1.56 -4.18 13.39
N GLY A 56 1.04 -5.30 12.87
CA GLY A 56 -0.11 -5.98 13.44
C GLY A 56 -1.45 -5.34 13.05
N ASP A 57 -2.50 -5.66 13.81
CA ASP A 57 -3.83 -5.09 13.63
C ASP A 57 -3.88 -3.67 14.21
N ILE A 58 -3.96 -2.69 13.33
CA ILE A 58 -3.96 -1.27 13.68
C ILE A 58 -5.37 -0.64 13.69
N THR A 59 -6.41 -1.44 13.51
CA THR A 59 -7.78 -0.92 13.34
C THR A 59 -8.31 -0.16 14.55
N LYS A 60 -7.73 -0.36 15.73
CA LYS A 60 -8.09 0.35 16.97
C LYS A 60 -7.18 1.52 17.31
N GLU A 61 -6.15 1.75 16.51
CA GLU A 61 -5.21 2.84 16.73
C GLU A 61 -5.81 4.19 16.31
N LYS A 62 -5.44 5.25 17.03
CA LYS A 62 -5.96 6.59 16.77
C LYS A 62 -5.60 7.12 15.38
N PHE A 63 -4.47 6.70 14.83
CA PHE A 63 -4.02 7.11 13.51
C PHE A 63 -4.71 6.34 12.36
N TYR A 64 -5.42 5.25 12.66
CA TYR A 64 -6.05 4.43 11.63
C TYR A 64 -7.10 5.20 10.84
N ASN A 65 -7.08 5.00 9.54
CA ASN A 65 -8.11 5.54 8.63
C ASN A 65 -8.37 4.54 7.48
N SER A 66 -9.37 4.81 6.67
CA SER A 66 -9.81 3.90 5.60
C SER A 66 -8.75 3.59 4.55
N SER A 67 -7.77 4.49 4.35
CA SER A 67 -6.67 4.24 3.41
C SER A 67 -5.72 3.13 3.87
N MET A 68 -5.74 2.80 5.15
CA MET A 68 -4.92 1.74 5.76
C MET A 68 -5.63 0.39 5.82
N ALA A 69 -6.91 0.33 5.42
CA ALA A 69 -7.70 -0.89 5.48
C ALA A 69 -7.10 -2.00 4.61
N LEU A 70 -7.51 -3.23 4.88
CA LEU A 70 -7.20 -4.36 4.01
C LEU A 70 -7.75 -4.09 2.61
N THR A 71 -6.98 -4.44 1.58
CA THR A 71 -7.37 -4.19 0.19
C THR A 71 -8.50 -5.11 -0.23
N THR A 72 -9.48 -4.56 -0.94
CA THR A 72 -10.64 -5.28 -1.47
C THR A 72 -10.98 -4.77 -2.86
N GLY A 73 -11.66 -5.60 -3.65
CA GLY A 73 -12.11 -5.20 -4.98
C GLY A 73 -10.96 -4.73 -5.88
N ASP A 74 -11.12 -3.57 -6.47
CA ASP A 74 -10.16 -3.00 -7.42
C ASP A 74 -8.83 -2.58 -6.79
N ASP A 75 -8.79 -2.39 -5.48
CA ASP A 75 -7.56 -2.06 -4.75
C ASP A 75 -6.68 -3.29 -4.49
N THR A 76 -7.20 -4.48 -4.76
CA THR A 76 -6.49 -5.74 -4.55
C THR A 76 -5.28 -5.83 -5.48
N LYS A 77 -4.14 -6.25 -4.94
CA LYS A 77 -2.92 -6.45 -5.73
C LYS A 77 -2.98 -7.80 -6.46
N TYR A 78 -2.23 -7.90 -7.55
CA TYR A 78 -2.11 -9.12 -8.35
C TYR A 78 -0.71 -9.69 -8.24
N ALA A 79 -0.61 -11.01 -8.29
CA ALA A 79 0.65 -11.72 -8.34
C ALA A 79 0.53 -12.97 -9.21
N LYS A 80 1.66 -13.41 -9.75
CA LYS A 80 1.71 -14.66 -10.51
C LYS A 80 1.76 -15.83 -9.53
N ASN A 81 0.84 -16.78 -9.67
CA ASN A 81 0.84 -18.00 -8.85
C ASN A 81 1.86 -19.04 -9.37
N SER A 82 1.97 -20.17 -8.68
CA SER A 82 2.89 -21.26 -9.04
C SER A 82 2.60 -21.88 -10.42
N LYS A 83 1.39 -21.69 -10.92
CA LYS A 83 0.97 -22.17 -12.27
C LYS A 83 1.20 -21.12 -13.35
N GLY A 84 1.83 -20.00 -13.04
CA GLY A 84 2.11 -18.91 -13.98
C GLY A 84 0.92 -18.00 -14.29
N LYS A 85 -0.20 -18.12 -13.58
CA LYS A 85 -1.41 -17.31 -13.79
C LYS A 85 -1.40 -16.09 -12.86
N MET A 86 -1.77 -14.93 -13.39
CA MET A 86 -2.00 -13.73 -12.60
C MET A 86 -3.30 -13.83 -11.83
N VAL A 87 -3.25 -13.75 -10.52
CA VAL A 87 -4.41 -13.84 -9.62
C VAL A 87 -4.37 -12.72 -8.60
N GLN A 88 -5.52 -12.39 -8.04
CA GLN A 88 -5.62 -11.42 -6.95
C GLN A 88 -4.96 -11.98 -5.69
N VAL A 89 -4.21 -11.12 -4.99
CA VAL A 89 -3.74 -11.41 -3.63
C VAL A 89 -4.83 -10.97 -2.67
N LYS A 90 -5.53 -11.94 -2.09
CA LYS A 90 -6.67 -11.67 -1.20
C LYS A 90 -6.18 -11.46 0.22
N GLU A 91 -6.26 -10.23 0.71
CA GLU A 91 -5.99 -9.95 2.12
C GLU A 91 -7.17 -10.39 2.98
N VAL A 92 -6.95 -11.41 3.81
CA VAL A 92 -8.03 -12.06 4.58
C VAL A 92 -8.00 -11.72 6.08
N GLY A 93 -7.03 -10.94 6.51
CA GLY A 93 -6.93 -10.54 7.92
C GLY A 93 -5.63 -9.82 8.22
N TRP A 94 -5.46 -9.53 9.51
CA TRP A 94 -4.27 -8.93 10.08
C TRP A 94 -3.42 -10.02 10.74
N ALA A 95 -2.11 -10.00 10.49
CA ALA A 95 -1.16 -10.85 11.19
C ALA A 95 -0.84 -10.25 12.56
N ASN A 96 -0.27 -11.08 13.45
CA ASN A 96 0.32 -10.55 14.68
C ASN A 96 1.57 -9.72 14.38
N ALA A 97 1.87 -8.76 15.24
CA ALA A 97 2.99 -7.84 15.04
C ALA A 97 4.36 -8.52 14.98
N ASN A 98 4.47 -9.74 15.50
CA ASN A 98 5.71 -10.53 15.51
C ASN A 98 5.80 -11.56 14.38
N GLU A 99 4.82 -11.66 13.49
CA GLU A 99 4.89 -12.54 12.34
C GLU A 99 5.80 -11.97 11.27
N ALA A 100 6.64 -12.82 10.67
CA ALA A 100 7.53 -12.41 9.59
C ALA A 100 6.76 -12.26 8.27
N PRO A 101 6.92 -11.17 7.54
CA PRO A 101 6.35 -11.05 6.22
C PRO A 101 7.12 -11.90 5.21
N THR A 102 6.44 -12.27 4.13
CA THR A 102 7.05 -12.94 2.98
C THR A 102 7.21 -12.01 1.78
N HIS A 103 6.39 -10.94 1.71
CA HIS A 103 6.33 -10.02 0.57
C HIS A 103 6.17 -8.58 1.02
N ILE A 104 6.74 -7.69 0.21
CA ILE A 104 6.59 -6.24 0.33
C ILE A 104 5.81 -5.76 -0.88
N VAL A 105 4.78 -4.95 -0.64
CA VAL A 105 4.13 -4.13 -1.66
C VAL A 105 4.56 -2.70 -1.43
N LEU A 106 5.15 -2.07 -2.43
CA LEU A 106 5.55 -0.67 -2.37
C LEU A 106 4.99 0.05 -3.59
N GLN A 107 4.25 1.12 -3.35
CA GLN A 107 3.56 1.88 -4.39
C GLN A 107 3.71 3.37 -4.16
N PHE A 108 3.99 4.10 -5.24
CA PHE A 108 4.03 5.55 -5.27
C PHE A 108 3.06 6.03 -6.33
N ASP A 109 2.17 6.92 -5.95
CA ASP A 109 1.18 7.48 -6.86
C ASP A 109 1.27 9.01 -6.88
N SER A 110 1.12 9.60 -8.05
CA SER A 110 0.97 11.06 -8.16
C SER A 110 -0.43 11.53 -7.77
N SER A 111 -1.38 10.59 -7.66
CA SER A 111 -2.76 10.83 -7.27
C SER A 111 -3.31 9.59 -6.57
N HIS A 112 -4.02 9.77 -5.45
CA HIS A 112 -4.58 8.65 -4.67
C HIS A 112 -6.00 8.26 -5.10
N GLY A 113 -6.57 8.93 -6.08
CA GLY A 113 -7.98 8.76 -6.46
C GLY A 113 -8.31 7.48 -7.22
N GLY A 114 -7.31 6.62 -7.51
CA GLY A 114 -7.46 5.38 -8.27
C GLY A 114 -7.19 5.54 -9.76
N ALA A 115 -7.45 4.48 -10.52
CA ALA A 115 -7.16 4.46 -11.95
C ALA A 115 -8.00 5.51 -12.71
N TYR A 116 -7.33 6.24 -13.60
CA TYR A 116 -7.94 7.28 -14.44
C TYR A 116 -8.55 8.47 -13.67
N ILE A 117 -8.24 8.62 -12.39
CA ILE A 117 -8.72 9.73 -11.55
C ILE A 117 -7.50 10.47 -11.02
N GLY A 118 -7.44 11.77 -11.26
CA GLY A 118 -6.29 12.56 -10.82
C GLY A 118 -6.47 14.06 -11.04
N SER A 119 -5.51 14.82 -10.54
CA SER A 119 -5.41 16.26 -10.76
C SER A 119 -4.24 16.57 -11.65
N VAL A 120 -4.46 17.44 -12.62
CA VAL A 120 -3.41 17.89 -13.52
C VAL A 120 -2.32 18.64 -12.74
N GLY A 121 -1.07 18.27 -12.96
CA GLY A 121 0.08 18.91 -12.32
C GLY A 121 0.52 18.28 -10.99
N ASN A 122 -0.22 17.32 -10.44
CA ASN A 122 0.27 16.56 -9.30
C ASN A 122 1.49 15.73 -9.69
N THR A 123 2.55 15.89 -8.93
CA THR A 123 3.84 15.24 -9.20
C THR A 123 4.46 14.74 -7.89
N LEU A 124 5.01 13.55 -7.92
CA LEU A 124 5.78 12.97 -6.83
C LEU A 124 7.17 12.57 -7.35
N TRP A 125 8.21 13.10 -6.72
CA TRP A 125 9.61 12.80 -7.03
C TRP A 125 10.18 11.94 -5.91
N ILE A 126 10.81 10.82 -6.26
CA ILE A 126 11.38 9.87 -5.29
C ILE A 126 12.77 9.43 -5.73
N ASP A 127 13.62 9.17 -4.74
CA ASP A 127 14.96 8.65 -4.94
C ASP A 127 15.42 7.90 -3.68
N ASN A 128 16.31 6.93 -3.85
CA ASN A 128 17.00 6.22 -2.76
C ASN A 128 16.06 5.61 -1.70
N VAL A 129 15.07 4.84 -2.15
CA VAL A 129 14.16 4.14 -1.25
C VAL A 129 14.89 3.02 -0.51
N ARG A 130 14.72 2.96 0.82
CA ARG A 130 15.30 1.90 1.65
C ARG A 130 14.44 1.63 2.88
N LEU A 131 14.51 0.40 3.37
CA LEU A 131 13.95 0.01 4.65
C LEU A 131 15.03 0.14 5.73
N ALA A 132 14.62 0.66 6.89
CA ALA A 132 15.49 0.77 8.06
C ALA A 132 14.82 0.11 9.27
N TYR A 133 15.62 -0.51 10.09
CA TYR A 133 15.19 -1.17 11.32
C TYR A 133 15.60 -0.34 12.54
#